data_7248e51b5feaac4b2be7863a14f498f4
#
_entry.id   7248e51b5feaac4b2be7863a14f498f4
#
_cell.length_a   1.000
_cell.length_b   1.000
_cell.length_c   1.000
_cell.angle_alpha   90.00
_cell.angle_beta   90.00
_cell.angle_gamma   90.00
#
_symmetry.space_group_name_H-M   'P 1'
#
loop_
_entity.id
_entity.type
_entity.pdbx_description
1 polymer ?
#
loop_
_entity_poly.entity_id
_entity_poly.type
_entity_poly.pdbx_seq_one_letter_code
_entity_poly.pdbx_strand_id
1 'polypeptide(L)'
;MKFIVSSSQLLKQLQVLGGVINSNNTLPILDNFLFELSENELKVSASDLETTMSSVVDVESESSGSIAVSARLLLDTLKTFPNQPLTFKTEGENTIEISSDQGKYDMAYFGGDEFPKSVSLPSPSKTIIPANILGTAISKTIFAAGNDDLRPVMSGVFFQFSSQSLTFVATDAHKLVKYSRTDVTADQTAEFIMPKKPLNLLKGILGGSDSEVTIEYNDANAKFTFDNIVLVCRLIDGKYPNYEAVIPKENPNKLTVDRASFLNSVRRVSIFSSKTTHQIRLKMAGTELNISAEDLDFSNKADERLSCDYQGDDMQIGFNSRFLSEMLNNLNSNEVLIEMSLPNRAGILTPIDGTDEGEQVTMLVMPVMLNN
;
A
#
# COMPACT_ATOMS: atom_id res chain seq x y z
N MET A 1 19.39 28.13 -16.45
CA MET A 1 19.27 26.65 -16.47
C MET A 1 18.99 26.20 -17.89
N LYS A 2 19.73 25.18 -18.41
CA LYS A 2 19.48 24.61 -19.75
C LYS A 2 19.91 23.15 -19.73
N PHE A 3 19.06 22.24 -20.21
CA PHE A 3 19.37 20.80 -20.32
C PHE A 3 18.59 20.14 -21.45
N ILE A 4 19.07 19.00 -21.92
CA ILE A 4 18.41 18.14 -22.90
C ILE A 4 18.13 16.79 -22.26
N VAL A 5 16.93 16.27 -22.45
CA VAL A 5 16.46 15.00 -21.87
C VAL A 5 15.50 14.28 -22.81
N SER A 6 15.48 12.94 -22.78
CA SER A 6 14.46 12.16 -23.48
C SER A 6 13.07 12.39 -22.88
N SER A 7 12.07 12.71 -23.74
CA SER A 7 10.69 12.92 -23.33
C SER A 7 10.10 11.71 -22.58
N SER A 8 10.35 10.50 -23.06
CA SER A 8 9.84 9.26 -22.47
C SER A 8 10.52 8.93 -21.14
N GLN A 9 11.84 9.17 -21.02
CA GLN A 9 12.58 8.95 -19.77
C GLN A 9 12.10 9.89 -18.68
N LEU A 10 11.99 11.19 -19.00
CA LEU A 10 11.48 12.19 -18.05
C LEU A 10 10.03 11.89 -17.67
N LEU A 11 9.14 11.60 -18.64
CA LEU A 11 7.74 11.29 -18.37
C LEU A 11 7.60 10.10 -17.41
N LYS A 12 8.36 9.02 -17.61
CA LYS A 12 8.35 7.84 -16.73
C LYS A 12 8.63 8.20 -15.29
N GLN A 13 9.65 9.02 -15.03
CA GLN A 13 10.00 9.43 -13.68
C GLN A 13 8.96 10.37 -13.08
N LEU A 14 8.48 11.36 -13.85
CA LEU A 14 7.47 12.29 -13.38
C LEU A 14 6.12 11.62 -13.08
N GLN A 15 5.73 10.58 -13.81
CA GLN A 15 4.52 9.80 -13.50
C GLN A 15 4.61 9.12 -12.13
N VAL A 16 5.77 8.59 -11.77
CA VAL A 16 6.02 8.01 -10.45
C VAL A 16 5.94 9.07 -9.37
N LEU A 17 6.65 10.18 -9.53
CA LEU A 17 6.71 11.26 -8.56
C LEU A 17 5.37 11.99 -8.40
N GLY A 18 4.58 12.08 -9.48
CA GLY A 18 3.27 12.72 -9.48
C GLY A 18 2.27 12.11 -8.51
N GLY A 19 2.45 10.84 -8.12
CA GLY A 19 1.66 10.18 -7.09
C GLY A 19 1.77 10.80 -5.68
N VAL A 20 2.84 11.57 -5.41
CA VAL A 20 3.00 12.29 -4.13
C VAL A 20 2.08 13.51 -4.05
N ILE A 21 1.84 14.18 -5.18
CA ILE A 21 1.10 15.43 -5.25
C ILE A 21 -0.38 15.21 -4.94
N ASN A 22 -0.91 15.90 -3.95
CA ASN A 22 -2.33 15.85 -3.62
C ASN A 22 -3.17 16.64 -4.65
N SER A 23 -4.43 16.26 -4.78
CA SER A 23 -5.38 17.01 -5.63
C SER A 23 -5.71 18.41 -5.10
N ASN A 24 -5.57 18.63 -3.79
CA ASN A 24 -5.82 19.89 -3.11
C ASN A 24 -4.69 20.16 -2.11
N ASN A 25 -3.71 20.97 -2.49
CA ASN A 25 -2.63 21.38 -1.61
C ASN A 25 -2.92 22.72 -0.96
N THR A 26 -2.55 22.90 0.31
CA THR A 26 -2.66 24.16 1.03
C THR A 26 -1.62 25.20 0.57
N LEU A 27 -0.48 24.72 0.09
CA LEU A 27 0.60 25.54 -0.45
C LEU A 27 0.69 25.30 -1.96
N PRO A 28 0.50 26.34 -2.79
CA PRO A 28 0.52 26.20 -4.26
C PRO A 28 1.84 25.67 -4.82
N ILE A 29 2.96 25.87 -4.11
CA ILE A 29 4.27 25.36 -4.53
C ILE A 29 4.31 23.83 -4.58
N LEU A 30 3.48 23.13 -3.78
CA LEU A 30 3.37 21.66 -3.73
C LEU A 30 2.64 21.08 -4.95
N ASP A 31 2.02 21.89 -5.79
CA ASP A 31 1.47 21.47 -7.08
C ASP A 31 2.54 21.35 -8.17
N ASN A 32 3.81 21.58 -7.82
CA ASN A 32 4.94 21.62 -8.73
C ASN A 32 5.92 20.49 -8.47
N PHE A 33 6.68 20.11 -9.51
CA PHE A 33 7.92 19.38 -9.37
C PHE A 33 9.07 20.35 -9.13
N LEU A 34 9.90 20.07 -8.14
CA LEU A 34 11.19 20.74 -7.97
C LEU A 34 12.21 20.09 -8.93
N PHE A 35 12.82 20.90 -9.78
CA PHE A 35 13.94 20.54 -10.65
C PHE A 35 15.23 21.13 -10.08
N GLU A 36 16.16 20.29 -9.74
CA GLU A 36 17.52 20.65 -9.29
C GLU A 36 18.51 20.09 -10.31
N LEU A 37 19.07 20.97 -11.13
CA LEU A 37 20.05 20.62 -12.17
C LEU A 37 21.46 20.85 -11.65
N SER A 38 22.29 19.82 -11.69
CA SER A 38 23.70 19.85 -11.34
C SER A 38 24.49 19.02 -12.34
N GLU A 39 25.44 19.64 -13.03
CA GLU A 39 26.21 18.97 -14.10
C GLU A 39 25.29 18.30 -15.12
N ASN A 40 25.41 16.97 -15.28
CA ASN A 40 24.59 16.17 -16.19
C ASN A 40 23.49 15.39 -15.48
N GLU A 41 23.10 15.79 -14.29
CA GLU A 41 22.05 15.16 -13.49
C GLU A 41 20.90 16.16 -13.21
N LEU A 42 19.70 15.76 -13.52
CA LEU A 42 18.47 16.42 -13.12
C LEU A 42 17.82 15.63 -11.98
N LYS A 43 17.93 16.14 -10.76
CA LYS A 43 17.13 15.61 -9.65
C LYS A 43 15.76 16.26 -9.68
N VAL A 44 14.71 15.43 -9.71
CA VAL A 44 13.32 15.88 -9.63
C VAL A 44 12.72 15.42 -8.32
N SER A 45 12.00 16.31 -7.64
CA SER A 45 11.34 16.01 -6.36
C SER A 45 9.87 16.46 -6.39
N ALA A 46 9.04 15.72 -5.66
CA ALA A 46 7.66 16.06 -5.33
C ALA A 46 7.43 15.89 -3.82
N SER A 47 6.63 16.75 -3.22
CA SER A 47 6.36 16.72 -1.78
C SER A 47 4.92 17.09 -1.47
N ASP A 48 4.38 16.54 -0.36
CA ASP A 48 3.13 16.98 0.28
C ASP A 48 3.34 17.42 1.74
N LEU A 49 4.59 17.68 2.12
CA LEU A 49 5.13 17.97 3.45
C LEU A 49 5.33 16.76 4.36
N GLU A 50 4.50 15.74 4.26
CA GLU A 50 4.62 14.50 5.05
C GLU A 50 5.41 13.41 4.30
N THR A 51 5.36 13.45 2.98
CA THR A 51 6.06 12.52 2.08
C THR A 51 6.78 13.33 1.00
N THR A 52 8.05 13.04 0.80
CA THR A 52 8.85 13.58 -0.31
C THR A 52 9.41 12.41 -1.11
N MET A 53 9.24 12.45 -2.42
CA MET A 53 9.86 11.49 -3.33
C MET A 53 10.73 12.21 -4.33
N SER A 54 11.90 11.69 -4.59
CA SER A 54 12.82 12.23 -5.60
C SER A 54 13.40 11.13 -6.47
N SER A 55 13.76 11.51 -7.70
CA SER A 55 14.44 10.66 -8.67
C SER A 55 15.49 11.46 -9.40
N VAL A 56 16.58 10.80 -9.81
CA VAL A 56 17.64 11.39 -10.63
C VAL A 56 17.48 10.90 -12.07
N VAL A 57 17.59 11.83 -13.01
CA VAL A 57 17.52 11.59 -14.45
C VAL A 57 18.81 12.10 -15.09
N ASP A 58 19.47 11.26 -15.88
CA ASP A 58 20.62 11.69 -16.67
C ASP A 58 20.18 12.66 -17.78
N VAL A 59 20.87 13.77 -17.90
CA VAL A 59 20.59 14.83 -18.87
C VAL A 59 21.89 15.34 -19.48
N GLU A 60 21.82 15.99 -20.63
CA GLU A 60 22.94 16.73 -21.19
C GLU A 60 22.81 18.20 -20.76
N SER A 61 23.77 18.71 -20.01
CA SER A 61 23.74 20.09 -19.52
C SER A 61 25.16 20.71 -19.31
N GLU A 62 25.23 22.02 -19.54
CA GLU A 62 26.40 22.84 -19.21
C GLU A 62 26.07 23.90 -18.14
N SER A 63 24.96 23.74 -17.44
CA SER A 63 24.44 24.74 -16.49
C SER A 63 23.93 24.08 -15.23
N SER A 64 23.70 24.86 -14.20
CA SER A 64 23.06 24.46 -12.96
C SER A 64 21.87 25.39 -12.67
N GLY A 65 21.01 24.98 -11.74
CA GLY A 65 19.88 25.78 -11.29
C GLY A 65 18.83 24.98 -10.55
N SER A 66 17.90 25.70 -9.91
CA SER A 66 16.79 25.11 -9.17
C SER A 66 15.50 25.88 -9.43
N ILE A 67 14.47 25.20 -9.92
CA ILE A 67 13.16 25.77 -10.24
C ILE A 67 12.03 24.81 -9.89
N ALA A 68 10.85 25.32 -9.63
CA ALA A 68 9.66 24.50 -9.44
C ALA A 68 8.65 24.76 -10.58
N VAL A 69 8.27 23.68 -11.29
CA VAL A 69 7.41 23.74 -12.49
C VAL A 69 6.12 22.97 -12.27
N SER A 70 5.00 23.48 -12.84
CA SER A 70 3.68 22.88 -12.69
C SER A 70 3.67 21.40 -13.10
N ALA A 71 3.42 20.51 -12.14
CA ALA A 71 3.43 19.08 -12.35
C ALA A 71 2.34 18.63 -13.33
N ARG A 72 1.13 19.15 -13.15
CA ARG A 72 -0.02 18.81 -14.02
C ARG A 72 0.22 19.21 -15.45
N LEU A 73 0.58 20.47 -15.67
CA LEU A 73 0.81 20.99 -17.02
C LEU A 73 1.95 20.27 -17.72
N LEU A 74 3.05 20.02 -17.01
CA LEU A 74 4.20 19.31 -17.55
C LEU A 74 3.88 17.85 -17.88
N LEU A 75 3.19 17.11 -16.99
CA LEU A 75 2.78 15.72 -17.25
C LEU A 75 1.83 15.63 -18.45
N ASP A 76 0.84 16.53 -18.53
CA ASP A 76 -0.12 16.53 -19.64
C ASP A 76 0.57 16.88 -20.96
N THR A 77 1.54 17.80 -20.96
CA THR A 77 2.36 18.13 -22.13
C THR A 77 3.22 16.94 -22.57
N LEU A 78 3.98 16.34 -21.63
CA LEU A 78 4.89 15.23 -21.94
C LEU A 78 4.18 13.98 -22.48
N LYS A 79 2.94 13.71 -22.03
CA LYS A 79 2.13 12.59 -22.55
C LYS A 79 1.79 12.72 -24.04
N THR A 80 1.83 13.93 -24.58
CA THR A 80 1.50 14.20 -25.99
C THR A 80 2.70 14.04 -26.93
N PHE A 81 3.92 14.04 -26.40
CA PHE A 81 5.12 13.90 -27.22
C PHE A 81 5.42 12.45 -27.58
N PRO A 82 5.86 12.19 -28.81
CA PRO A 82 6.57 10.94 -29.12
C PRO A 82 7.91 10.90 -28.35
N ASN A 83 8.56 9.74 -28.36
CA ASN A 83 9.89 9.63 -27.78
C ASN A 83 10.90 10.44 -28.60
N GLN A 84 11.38 11.56 -28.05
CA GLN A 84 12.32 12.48 -28.69
C GLN A 84 13.14 13.23 -27.64
N PRO A 85 14.30 13.81 -28.00
CA PRO A 85 14.98 14.76 -27.13
C PRO A 85 14.16 16.06 -27.01
N LEU A 86 14.10 16.56 -25.79
CA LEU A 86 13.49 17.87 -25.46
C LEU A 86 14.55 18.76 -24.83
N THR A 87 14.64 20.01 -25.29
CA THR A 87 15.49 21.01 -24.66
C THR A 87 14.65 21.88 -23.72
N PHE A 88 15.04 21.91 -22.46
CA PHE A 88 14.49 22.80 -21.44
C PHE A 88 15.45 23.97 -21.23
N LYS A 89 14.96 25.21 -21.28
CA LYS A 89 15.75 26.42 -21.09
C LYS A 89 14.97 27.47 -20.31
N THR A 90 15.52 27.99 -19.22
CA THR A 90 14.92 29.15 -18.55
C THR A 90 15.17 30.41 -19.37
N GLU A 91 14.09 31.18 -19.61
CA GLU A 91 14.12 32.46 -20.32
C GLU A 91 13.46 33.55 -19.48
N GLY A 92 14.05 34.76 -19.47
CA GLY A 92 13.56 35.83 -18.65
C GLY A 92 13.58 35.52 -17.15
N GLU A 93 12.63 36.10 -16.39
CA GLU A 93 12.63 36.00 -14.94
C GLU A 93 11.89 34.74 -14.41
N ASN A 94 10.82 34.27 -15.08
CA ASN A 94 9.93 33.23 -14.54
C ASN A 94 9.37 32.29 -15.62
N THR A 95 10.05 32.11 -16.75
CA THR A 95 9.57 31.27 -17.85
C THR A 95 10.60 30.19 -18.18
N ILE A 96 10.15 28.94 -18.35
CA ILE A 96 10.92 27.84 -18.91
C ILE A 96 10.33 27.46 -20.27
N GLU A 97 11.16 27.52 -21.31
CA GLU A 97 10.83 27.07 -22.68
C GLU A 97 11.18 25.56 -22.80
N ILE A 98 10.25 24.78 -23.33
CA ILE A 98 10.46 23.41 -23.78
C ILE A 98 10.48 23.43 -25.29
N SER A 99 11.62 23.11 -25.92
CA SER A 99 11.75 23.01 -27.36
C SER A 99 11.74 21.56 -27.80
N SER A 100 10.94 21.26 -28.83
CA SER A 100 10.86 19.97 -29.50
C SER A 100 11.09 20.14 -31.02
N ASP A 101 11.09 19.07 -31.79
CA ASP A 101 11.16 19.12 -33.25
C ASP A 101 9.97 19.87 -33.89
N GLN A 102 8.81 19.87 -33.21
CA GLN A 102 7.57 20.45 -33.72
C GLN A 102 7.30 21.88 -33.26
N GLY A 103 7.90 22.32 -32.16
CA GLY A 103 7.60 23.65 -31.64
C GLY A 103 8.20 23.96 -30.28
N LYS A 104 7.77 25.09 -29.73
CA LYS A 104 8.21 25.64 -28.46
C LYS A 104 7.01 25.83 -27.54
N TYR A 105 7.20 25.53 -26.26
CA TYR A 105 6.16 25.57 -25.24
C TYR A 105 6.68 26.28 -24.01
N ASP A 106 6.08 27.38 -23.64
CA ASP A 106 6.47 28.20 -22.50
C ASP A 106 5.62 27.89 -21.27
N MET A 107 6.26 27.71 -20.14
CA MET A 107 5.61 27.47 -18.85
C MET A 107 6.17 28.42 -17.80
N ALA A 108 5.31 28.91 -16.91
CA ALA A 108 5.78 29.62 -15.73
C ALA A 108 6.45 28.68 -14.73
N TYR A 109 7.46 29.16 -14.00
CA TYR A 109 8.09 28.46 -12.89
C TYR A 109 8.21 29.36 -11.66
N PHE A 110 8.40 28.75 -10.49
CA PHE A 110 8.76 29.40 -9.23
C PHE A 110 10.22 29.13 -8.89
N GLY A 111 10.83 29.98 -8.07
CA GLY A 111 12.18 29.71 -7.55
C GLY A 111 12.24 28.42 -6.77
N GLY A 112 13.28 27.62 -6.97
CA GLY A 112 13.45 26.34 -6.27
C GLY A 112 13.71 26.48 -4.77
N ASP A 113 14.14 27.64 -4.31
CA ASP A 113 14.35 27.99 -2.90
C ASP A 113 13.05 28.11 -2.10
N GLU A 114 11.92 28.35 -2.78
CA GLU A 114 10.57 28.36 -2.19
C GLU A 114 10.04 26.93 -1.90
N PHE A 115 10.63 25.90 -2.52
CA PHE A 115 10.18 24.54 -2.35
C PHE A 115 10.61 23.96 -0.99
N PRO A 116 9.74 23.25 -0.26
CA PRO A 116 10.07 22.67 1.04
C PRO A 116 11.26 21.72 0.97
N LYS A 117 12.20 21.88 1.89
CA LYS A 117 13.36 21.00 1.97
C LYS A 117 12.95 19.60 2.45
N SER A 118 13.54 18.57 1.86
CA SER A 118 13.38 17.20 2.33
C SER A 118 13.87 17.05 3.76
N VAL A 119 13.20 16.21 4.54
CA VAL A 119 13.56 15.94 5.94
C VAL A 119 14.88 15.17 5.98
N SER A 120 15.79 15.59 6.87
CA SER A 120 17.00 14.84 7.18
C SER A 120 16.73 13.78 8.25
N LEU A 121 17.36 12.61 8.13
CA LEU A 121 17.30 11.55 9.13
C LEU A 121 18.65 11.51 9.88
N PRO A 122 18.79 12.16 11.04
CA PRO A 122 20.02 12.07 11.81
C PRO A 122 20.14 10.66 12.44
N SER A 123 21.33 10.07 12.33
CA SER A 123 21.71 8.77 12.94
C SER A 123 20.66 7.64 12.70
N PRO A 124 20.28 7.35 11.47
CA PRO A 124 19.26 6.35 11.20
C PRO A 124 19.76 4.93 11.48
N SER A 125 18.87 4.06 11.93
CA SER A 125 19.04 2.61 11.78
C SER A 125 18.81 2.23 10.32
N LYS A 126 19.37 1.10 9.88
CA LYS A 126 19.32 0.67 8.48
C LYS A 126 18.94 -0.81 8.39
N THR A 127 18.08 -1.13 7.43
CA THR A 127 17.73 -2.51 7.04
C THR A 127 17.64 -2.57 5.52
N ILE A 128 18.03 -3.70 4.92
CA ILE A 128 17.94 -3.94 3.48
C ILE A 128 16.94 -5.08 3.26
N ILE A 129 15.98 -4.86 2.37
CA ILE A 129 14.92 -5.83 2.05
C ILE A 129 14.80 -5.94 0.53
N PRO A 130 14.68 -7.16 -0.05
CA PRO A 130 14.37 -7.31 -1.47
C PRO A 130 13.05 -6.62 -1.83
N ALA A 131 13.03 -5.91 -2.97
CA ALA A 131 11.89 -5.09 -3.40
C ALA A 131 10.59 -5.90 -3.55
N ASN A 132 10.69 -7.11 -4.10
CA ASN A 132 9.58 -8.03 -4.26
C ASN A 132 8.97 -8.47 -2.91
N ILE A 133 9.80 -8.72 -1.89
CA ILE A 133 9.35 -9.07 -0.53
C ILE A 133 8.65 -7.89 0.13
N LEU A 134 9.25 -6.70 0.09
CA LEU A 134 8.63 -5.49 0.65
C LEU A 134 7.31 -5.15 -0.08
N GLY A 135 7.30 -5.21 -1.40
CA GLY A 135 6.09 -4.98 -2.21
C GLY A 135 4.97 -5.96 -1.89
N THR A 136 5.31 -7.24 -1.70
CA THR A 136 4.36 -8.29 -1.27
C THR A 136 3.85 -8.02 0.13
N ALA A 137 4.72 -7.72 1.10
CA ALA A 137 4.34 -7.42 2.48
C ALA A 137 3.36 -6.23 2.56
N ILE A 138 3.65 -5.15 1.82
CA ILE A 138 2.75 -4.00 1.72
C ILE A 138 1.40 -4.42 1.10
N SER A 139 1.43 -5.16 0.00
CA SER A 139 0.20 -5.58 -0.71
C SER A 139 -0.68 -6.48 0.15
N LYS A 140 -0.07 -7.38 0.92
CA LYS A 140 -0.77 -8.33 1.80
C LYS A 140 -1.34 -7.69 3.07
N THR A 141 -0.91 -6.49 3.45
CA THR A 141 -1.29 -5.90 4.74
C THR A 141 -2.08 -4.59 4.61
N ILE A 142 -1.74 -3.71 3.69
CA ILE A 142 -2.23 -2.33 3.63
C ILE A 142 -3.77 -2.22 3.56
N PHE A 143 -4.45 -3.19 2.95
CA PHE A 143 -5.92 -3.18 2.82
C PHE A 143 -6.63 -3.36 4.17
N ALA A 144 -5.94 -3.92 5.18
CA ALA A 144 -6.48 -4.11 6.51
C ALA A 144 -6.31 -2.88 7.41
N ALA A 145 -5.49 -1.91 7.03
CA ALA A 145 -5.30 -0.68 7.80
C ALA A 145 -6.56 0.19 7.81
N GLY A 146 -6.86 0.80 8.95
CA GLY A 146 -8.01 1.67 9.16
C GLY A 146 -7.94 3.00 8.40
N ASN A 147 -9.03 3.77 8.47
CA ASN A 147 -9.13 5.14 7.98
C ASN A 147 -9.74 6.06 9.06
N ASP A 148 -9.56 5.71 10.33
CA ASP A 148 -10.18 6.40 11.45
C ASP A 148 -9.19 7.42 12.05
N ASP A 149 -9.49 8.70 11.90
CA ASP A 149 -8.66 9.78 12.43
C ASP A 149 -8.59 9.79 13.96
N LEU A 150 -9.54 9.14 14.64
CA LEU A 150 -9.53 8.99 16.10
C LEU A 150 -8.53 7.92 16.58
N ARG A 151 -8.11 7.04 15.67
CA ARG A 151 -7.13 5.97 15.95
C ARG A 151 -6.02 5.96 14.91
N PRO A 152 -5.23 7.04 14.82
CA PRO A 152 -4.21 7.22 13.77
C PRO A 152 -3.20 6.07 13.71
N VAL A 153 -2.86 5.45 14.84
CA VAL A 153 -1.94 4.30 14.90
C VAL A 153 -2.43 3.08 14.10
N MET A 154 -3.75 2.95 13.87
CA MET A 154 -4.33 1.90 13.03
C MET A 154 -4.48 2.31 11.56
N SER A 155 -4.21 3.58 11.22
CA SER A 155 -4.30 4.09 9.83
C SER A 155 -3.04 3.83 9.01
N GLY A 156 -2.16 2.97 9.48
CA GLY A 156 -0.92 2.57 8.82
C GLY A 156 -0.65 1.08 8.95
N VAL A 157 0.50 0.66 8.45
CA VAL A 157 1.04 -0.69 8.62
C VAL A 157 2.16 -0.64 9.65
N PHE A 158 2.07 -1.49 10.65
CA PHE A 158 3.10 -1.67 11.66
C PHE A 158 4.21 -2.56 11.11
N PHE A 159 5.42 -2.05 11.09
CA PHE A 159 6.63 -2.75 10.72
C PHE A 159 7.36 -3.17 11.99
N GLN A 160 7.66 -4.44 12.10
CA GLN A 160 8.39 -5.02 13.24
C GLN A 160 9.53 -5.87 12.69
N PHE A 161 10.75 -5.42 12.91
CA PHE A 161 11.98 -6.03 12.42
C PHE A 161 12.76 -6.67 13.57
N SER A 162 13.32 -7.83 13.29
CA SER A 162 14.18 -8.54 14.26
C SER A 162 15.21 -9.41 13.54
N SER A 163 16.15 -9.98 14.32
CA SER A 163 17.11 -10.97 13.82
C SER A 163 16.50 -12.34 13.47
N GLN A 164 15.20 -12.52 13.69
CA GLN A 164 14.51 -13.78 13.41
C GLN A 164 13.52 -13.66 12.26
N SER A 165 12.93 -12.47 12.08
CA SER A 165 11.89 -12.26 11.07
C SER A 165 11.63 -10.79 10.83
N LEU A 166 11.02 -10.50 9.67
CA LEU A 166 10.35 -9.23 9.40
C LEU A 166 8.85 -9.48 9.45
N THR A 167 8.14 -8.70 10.26
CA THR A 167 6.69 -8.82 10.44
C THR A 167 6.02 -7.50 10.10
N PHE A 168 4.90 -7.58 9.39
CA PHE A 168 4.08 -6.46 8.96
C PHE A 168 2.64 -6.71 9.41
N VAL A 169 2.05 -5.76 10.10
CA VAL A 169 0.70 -5.92 10.66
C VAL A 169 -0.16 -4.71 10.33
N ALA A 170 -1.39 -4.97 9.94
CA ALA A 170 -2.40 -3.93 9.78
C ALA A 170 -3.74 -4.37 10.36
N THR A 171 -4.47 -3.43 10.94
CA THR A 171 -5.80 -3.67 11.51
C THR A 171 -6.64 -2.39 11.51
N ASP A 172 -7.97 -2.55 11.41
CA ASP A 172 -8.97 -1.50 11.62
C ASP A 172 -9.87 -1.78 12.85
N ALA A 173 -9.45 -2.72 13.72
CA ALA A 173 -10.17 -3.29 14.85
C ALA A 173 -11.28 -4.30 14.49
N HIS A 174 -11.66 -4.45 13.22
CA HIS A 174 -12.64 -5.44 12.76
C HIS A 174 -11.98 -6.59 12.00
N LYS A 175 -10.87 -6.33 11.40
CA LYS A 175 -10.01 -7.28 10.71
C LYS A 175 -8.55 -7.00 11.02
N LEU A 176 -7.71 -8.02 10.92
CA LEU A 176 -6.26 -7.91 11.12
C LEU A 176 -5.56 -8.81 10.11
N VAL A 177 -4.45 -8.32 9.58
CA VAL A 177 -3.53 -9.14 8.80
C VAL A 177 -2.14 -9.04 9.40
N LYS A 178 -1.54 -10.20 9.66
CA LYS A 178 -0.14 -10.37 10.01
C LYS A 178 0.56 -11.11 8.88
N TYR A 179 1.56 -10.47 8.31
CA TYR A 179 2.44 -11.03 7.29
C TYR A 179 3.85 -11.12 7.86
N SER A 180 4.48 -12.27 7.79
CA SER A 180 5.84 -12.45 8.32
C SER A 180 6.73 -13.18 7.32
N ARG A 181 8.03 -12.81 7.31
CA ARG A 181 9.10 -13.47 6.58
C ARG A 181 10.19 -13.89 7.57
N THR A 182 10.52 -15.16 7.57
CA THR A 182 11.58 -15.74 8.42
C THR A 182 12.88 -15.99 7.66
N ASP A 183 12.83 -15.89 6.35
CA ASP A 183 13.97 -16.01 5.42
C ASP A 183 14.70 -14.68 5.19
N VAL A 184 14.10 -13.56 5.61
CA VAL A 184 14.69 -12.22 5.61
C VAL A 184 14.65 -11.65 7.02
N THR A 185 15.76 -11.10 7.47
CA THR A 185 15.94 -10.62 8.86
C THR A 185 16.58 -9.24 8.86
N ALA A 186 16.59 -8.60 10.03
CA ALA A 186 17.27 -7.34 10.25
C ALA A 186 18.29 -7.47 11.37
N ASP A 187 19.42 -6.77 11.27
CA ASP A 187 20.48 -6.78 12.30
C ASP A 187 20.04 -6.17 13.62
N GLN A 188 19.06 -5.25 13.55
CA GLN A 188 18.55 -4.52 14.72
C GLN A 188 17.05 -4.69 14.85
N THR A 189 16.58 -4.81 16.09
CA THR A 189 15.15 -4.77 16.38
C THR A 189 14.62 -3.35 16.17
N ALA A 190 13.51 -3.25 15.43
CA ALA A 190 12.84 -1.98 15.18
C ALA A 190 11.33 -2.16 15.09
N GLU A 191 10.61 -1.13 15.54
CA GLU A 191 9.15 -1.07 15.46
C GLU A 191 8.75 0.35 15.06
N PHE A 192 7.96 0.48 13.99
CA PHE A 192 7.42 1.76 13.54
C PHE A 192 6.16 1.58 12.72
N ILE A 193 5.36 2.64 12.61
CA ILE A 193 4.08 2.62 11.88
C ILE A 193 4.21 3.47 10.62
N MET A 194 4.13 2.81 9.47
CA MET A 194 4.17 3.45 8.16
C MET A 194 2.79 3.92 7.72
N PRO A 195 2.60 5.19 7.35
CA PRO A 195 1.33 5.68 6.83
C PRO A 195 0.99 5.07 5.46
N LYS A 196 -0.31 5.02 5.15
CA LYS A 196 -0.81 4.39 3.91
C LYS A 196 -0.31 5.04 2.63
N LYS A 197 -0.22 6.38 2.58
CA LYS A 197 0.12 7.09 1.35
C LYS A 197 1.48 6.68 0.80
N PRO A 198 2.61 6.79 1.55
CA PRO A 198 3.90 6.33 1.07
C PRO A 198 3.93 4.83 0.78
N LEU A 199 3.19 4.00 1.52
CA LEU A 199 3.09 2.57 1.23
C LEU A 199 2.40 2.27 -0.10
N ASN A 200 1.34 3.01 -0.45
CA ASN A 200 0.69 2.88 -1.76
C ASN A 200 1.61 3.31 -2.91
N LEU A 201 2.44 4.35 -2.71
CA LEU A 201 3.45 4.76 -3.66
C LEU A 201 4.49 3.66 -3.86
N LEU A 202 5.06 3.14 -2.76
CA LEU A 202 6.02 2.03 -2.80
C LEU A 202 5.43 0.79 -3.47
N LYS A 203 4.21 0.39 -3.12
CA LYS A 203 3.50 -0.74 -3.75
C LYS A 203 3.43 -0.61 -5.27
N GLY A 204 3.17 0.61 -5.77
CA GLY A 204 3.06 0.88 -7.21
C GLY A 204 4.37 0.76 -7.97
N ILE A 205 5.50 0.90 -7.32
CA ILE A 205 6.83 0.96 -7.95
C ILE A 205 7.74 -0.24 -7.63
N LEU A 206 7.51 -0.94 -6.51
CA LEU A 206 8.30 -2.12 -6.13
C LEU A 206 7.85 -3.40 -6.83
N GLY A 207 6.64 -3.42 -7.41
CA GLY A 207 6.09 -4.61 -8.05
C GLY A 207 6.90 -5.03 -9.29
N GLY A 208 7.50 -6.22 -9.23
CA GLY A 208 8.29 -6.79 -10.33
C GLY A 208 9.73 -6.28 -10.41
N SER A 209 10.25 -5.57 -9.40
CA SER A 209 11.66 -5.21 -9.28
C SER A 209 12.41 -6.28 -8.49
N ASP A 210 13.58 -6.69 -9.00
CA ASP A 210 14.52 -7.59 -8.33
C ASP A 210 15.59 -6.82 -7.53
N SER A 211 15.43 -5.50 -7.39
CA SER A 211 16.38 -4.64 -6.66
C SER A 211 16.26 -4.80 -5.14
N GLU A 212 17.26 -4.33 -4.44
CA GLU A 212 17.23 -4.19 -2.98
C GLU A 212 16.71 -2.81 -2.58
N VAL A 213 15.88 -2.76 -1.55
CA VAL A 213 15.41 -1.53 -0.91
C VAL A 213 16.20 -1.30 0.36
N THR A 214 16.96 -0.24 0.41
CA THR A 214 17.56 0.25 1.66
C THR A 214 16.53 1.07 2.41
N ILE A 215 16.19 0.66 3.62
CA ILE A 215 15.30 1.38 4.54
C ILE A 215 16.14 1.97 5.66
N GLU A 216 16.20 3.29 5.73
CA GLU A 216 16.78 4.04 6.84
C GLU A 216 15.64 4.64 7.66
N TYR A 217 15.68 4.50 8.98
CA TYR A 217 14.59 4.95 9.84
C TYR A 217 15.08 5.44 11.20
N ASN A 218 14.31 6.34 11.79
CA ASN A 218 14.42 6.77 13.18
C ASN A 218 13.02 6.88 13.81
N ASP A 219 12.86 7.47 14.99
CA ASP A 219 11.57 7.54 15.70
C ASP A 219 10.49 8.34 14.94
N ALA A 220 10.86 9.23 14.03
CA ALA A 220 9.93 10.15 13.38
C ALA A 220 9.79 9.95 11.86
N ASN A 221 10.80 9.42 11.20
CA ASN A 221 10.86 9.37 9.74
C ASN A 221 11.45 8.07 9.23
N ALA A 222 11.03 7.69 8.02
CA ALA A 222 11.65 6.61 7.26
C ALA A 222 12.03 7.07 5.86
N LYS A 223 13.14 6.52 5.34
CA LYS A 223 13.66 6.78 4.00
C LYS A 223 13.88 5.46 3.30
N PHE A 224 13.34 5.34 2.11
CA PHE A 224 13.47 4.19 1.22
C PHE A 224 14.30 4.59 0.01
N THR A 225 15.37 3.86 -0.25
CA THR A 225 16.26 4.09 -1.40
C THR A 225 16.34 2.82 -2.23
N PHE A 226 16.02 2.89 -3.50
CA PHE A 226 16.11 1.80 -4.46
C PHE A 226 16.20 2.36 -5.88
N ASP A 227 16.99 1.72 -6.73
CA ASP A 227 17.32 2.21 -8.07
C ASP A 227 17.71 3.71 -8.02
N ASN A 228 17.03 4.55 -8.80
CA ASN A 228 17.24 6.00 -8.82
C ASN A 228 16.20 6.78 -7.98
N ILE A 229 15.42 6.10 -7.15
CA ILE A 229 14.31 6.68 -6.37
C ILE A 229 14.69 6.76 -4.89
N VAL A 230 14.36 7.88 -4.29
CA VAL A 230 14.40 8.10 -2.84
C VAL A 230 13.02 8.58 -2.38
N LEU A 231 12.41 7.86 -1.44
CA LEU A 231 11.18 8.26 -0.78
C LEU A 231 11.49 8.50 0.70
N VAL A 232 11.13 9.67 1.21
CA VAL A 232 11.21 10.02 2.63
C VAL A 232 9.81 10.33 3.12
N CYS A 233 9.42 9.79 4.28
CA CYS A 233 8.12 10.07 4.86
C CYS A 233 8.19 10.17 6.39
N ARG A 234 7.24 10.90 6.95
CA ARG A 234 6.99 10.95 8.38
C ARG A 234 6.27 9.67 8.81
N LEU A 235 6.67 9.13 9.95
CA LEU A 235 6.03 7.98 10.58
C LEU A 235 4.81 8.40 11.40
N ILE A 236 3.87 7.48 11.62
CA ILE A 236 2.76 7.70 12.55
C ILE A 236 3.28 7.52 13.97
N ASP A 237 3.19 8.58 14.77
CA ASP A 237 3.58 8.55 16.17
C ASP A 237 2.58 7.76 17.01
N GLY A 238 3.10 7.03 17.99
CA GLY A 238 2.31 6.30 18.97
C GLY A 238 2.64 4.81 19.04
N LYS A 239 2.02 4.14 20.00
CA LYS A 239 2.21 2.71 20.22
C LYS A 239 1.15 1.91 19.47
N TYR A 240 1.59 0.97 18.62
CA TYR A 240 0.69 0.05 17.96
C TYR A 240 -0.03 -0.85 18.98
N PRO A 241 -1.32 -1.22 18.77
CA PRO A 241 -2.03 -2.13 19.67
C PRO A 241 -1.32 -3.48 19.80
N ASN A 242 -1.48 -4.11 20.97
CA ASN A 242 -0.99 -5.48 21.16
C ASN A 242 -1.84 -6.46 20.34
N TYR A 243 -1.49 -6.59 19.07
CA TYR A 243 -2.22 -7.42 18.10
C TYR A 243 -2.13 -8.92 18.40
N GLU A 244 -1.05 -9.39 19.03
CA GLU A 244 -0.89 -10.79 19.40
C GLU A 244 -1.94 -11.25 20.42
N ALA A 245 -2.40 -10.35 21.28
CA ALA A 245 -3.39 -10.67 22.30
C ALA A 245 -4.80 -10.93 21.74
N VAL A 246 -5.09 -10.48 20.51
CA VAL A 246 -6.41 -10.68 19.88
C VAL A 246 -6.45 -11.88 18.94
N ILE A 247 -5.32 -12.50 18.64
CA ILE A 247 -5.24 -13.72 17.82
C ILE A 247 -5.56 -14.94 18.70
N PRO A 248 -6.69 -15.65 18.46
CA PRO A 248 -7.04 -16.82 19.26
C PRO A 248 -6.02 -17.94 19.04
N LYS A 249 -5.61 -18.59 20.14
CA LYS A 249 -4.63 -19.70 20.10
C LYS A 249 -5.26 -21.08 19.99
N GLU A 250 -6.52 -21.23 20.43
CA GLU A 250 -7.24 -22.48 20.44
C GLU A 250 -8.49 -22.36 19.56
N ASN A 251 -8.46 -23.01 18.41
CA ASN A 251 -9.52 -22.98 17.40
C ASN A 251 -9.81 -24.41 16.93
N PRO A 252 -10.67 -25.13 17.64
CA PRO A 252 -10.94 -26.56 17.36
C PRO A 252 -11.73 -26.77 16.07
N ASN A 253 -12.50 -25.77 15.61
CA ASN A 253 -13.35 -25.88 14.44
C ASN A 253 -12.58 -25.41 13.20
N LYS A 254 -12.30 -26.33 12.28
CA LYS A 254 -11.46 -26.10 11.10
C LYS A 254 -12.22 -26.35 9.82
N LEU A 255 -12.33 -25.33 9.00
CA LEU A 255 -12.97 -25.38 7.69
C LEU A 255 -11.94 -25.20 6.60
N THR A 256 -11.76 -26.21 5.76
CA THR A 256 -10.99 -26.13 4.51
C THR A 256 -11.93 -26.07 3.33
N VAL A 257 -11.71 -25.07 2.47
CA VAL A 257 -12.59 -24.84 1.30
C VAL A 257 -11.81 -24.25 0.14
N ASP A 258 -12.21 -24.57 -1.10
CA ASP A 258 -11.69 -23.90 -2.30
C ASP A 258 -11.93 -22.40 -2.22
N ARG A 259 -10.84 -21.64 -2.23
CA ARG A 259 -10.86 -20.19 -2.01
C ARG A 259 -11.69 -19.45 -3.06
N ALA A 260 -11.56 -19.84 -4.34
CA ALA A 260 -12.23 -19.15 -5.43
C ALA A 260 -13.74 -19.39 -5.40
N SER A 261 -14.16 -20.62 -5.16
CA SER A 261 -15.59 -20.99 -5.01
C SER A 261 -16.21 -20.28 -3.81
N PHE A 262 -15.50 -20.26 -2.68
CA PHE A 262 -15.94 -19.59 -1.47
C PHE A 262 -16.08 -18.07 -1.68
N LEU A 263 -15.07 -17.41 -2.24
CA LEU A 263 -15.11 -15.99 -2.55
C LEU A 263 -16.28 -15.64 -3.49
N ASN A 264 -16.49 -16.44 -4.54
CA ASN A 264 -17.56 -16.19 -5.49
C ASN A 264 -18.96 -16.38 -4.85
N SER A 265 -19.12 -17.36 -3.98
CA SER A 265 -20.35 -17.56 -3.22
C SER A 265 -20.61 -16.41 -2.24
N VAL A 266 -19.59 -16.01 -1.45
CA VAL A 266 -19.67 -14.84 -0.56
C VAL A 266 -20.10 -13.59 -1.34
N ARG A 267 -19.53 -13.34 -2.52
CA ARG A 267 -19.89 -12.19 -3.37
C ARG A 267 -21.34 -12.24 -3.83
N ARG A 268 -21.82 -13.39 -4.34
CA ARG A 268 -23.22 -13.53 -4.78
C ARG A 268 -24.20 -13.36 -3.65
N VAL A 269 -23.98 -14.09 -2.53
CA VAL A 269 -24.85 -14.05 -1.36
C VAL A 269 -24.86 -12.65 -0.73
N SER A 270 -23.72 -11.94 -0.72
CA SER A 270 -23.63 -10.59 -0.15
C SER A 270 -24.53 -9.56 -0.83
N ILE A 271 -24.94 -9.78 -2.09
CA ILE A 271 -25.88 -8.90 -2.80
C ILE A 271 -27.23 -8.83 -2.09
N PHE A 272 -27.61 -9.90 -1.40
CA PHE A 272 -28.87 -10.06 -0.67
C PHE A 272 -28.77 -9.73 0.82
N SER A 273 -27.60 -9.30 1.28
CA SER A 273 -27.40 -8.90 2.68
C SER A 273 -27.83 -7.45 2.92
N SER A 274 -28.17 -7.14 4.18
CA SER A 274 -28.45 -5.77 4.60
C SER A 274 -27.32 -4.82 4.20
N LYS A 275 -27.69 -3.66 3.65
CA LYS A 275 -26.74 -2.62 3.21
C LYS A 275 -25.98 -1.97 4.37
N THR A 276 -26.48 -2.10 5.58
CA THR A 276 -25.89 -1.51 6.79
C THR A 276 -24.86 -2.44 7.42
N THR A 277 -25.20 -3.72 7.60
CA THR A 277 -24.34 -4.67 8.32
C THR A 277 -23.46 -5.51 7.41
N HIS A 278 -23.88 -5.68 6.13
CA HIS A 278 -23.24 -6.60 5.17
C HIS A 278 -23.06 -8.01 5.73
N GLN A 279 -23.99 -8.41 6.60
CA GLN A 279 -23.91 -9.68 7.33
C GLN A 279 -24.21 -10.86 6.41
N ILE A 280 -23.34 -11.86 6.45
CA ILE A 280 -23.59 -13.20 5.93
C ILE A 280 -23.46 -14.20 7.08
N ARG A 281 -24.18 -15.32 6.96
CA ARG A 281 -24.11 -16.43 7.90
C ARG A 281 -23.41 -17.61 7.23
N LEU A 282 -22.44 -18.17 7.91
CA LEU A 282 -21.81 -19.44 7.57
C LEU A 282 -22.33 -20.51 8.52
N LYS A 283 -22.89 -21.58 7.98
CA LYS A 283 -23.29 -22.78 8.74
C LYS A 283 -22.45 -23.96 8.24
N MET A 284 -21.68 -24.54 9.12
CA MET A 284 -20.82 -25.69 8.86
C MET A 284 -21.38 -26.93 9.56
N ALA A 285 -21.51 -28.02 8.80
CA ALA A 285 -21.90 -29.32 9.31
C ALA A 285 -21.37 -30.42 8.38
N GLY A 286 -20.53 -31.31 8.90
CA GLY A 286 -19.96 -32.43 8.14
C GLY A 286 -19.11 -31.91 6.94
N THR A 287 -19.54 -32.25 5.71
CA THR A 287 -18.83 -31.87 4.47
C THR A 287 -19.51 -30.73 3.73
N GLU A 288 -20.43 -30.02 4.37
CA GLU A 288 -21.24 -28.97 3.77
C GLU A 288 -21.01 -27.64 4.48
N LEU A 289 -20.71 -26.61 3.69
CA LEU A 289 -20.74 -25.20 4.07
C LEU A 289 -21.97 -24.54 3.43
N ASN A 290 -22.92 -24.12 4.24
CA ASN A 290 -24.04 -23.31 3.78
C ASN A 290 -23.73 -21.82 4.06
N ILE A 291 -23.89 -20.98 3.03
CA ILE A 291 -23.69 -19.53 3.09
C ILE A 291 -25.00 -18.86 2.82
N SER A 292 -25.49 -18.04 3.76
CA SER A 292 -26.76 -17.35 3.60
C SER A 292 -26.68 -15.88 4.00
N ALA A 293 -27.57 -15.09 3.42
CA ALA A 293 -27.80 -13.70 3.79
C ALA A 293 -29.29 -13.39 3.74
N GLU A 294 -29.70 -12.42 4.54
CA GLU A 294 -31.08 -11.94 4.59
C GLU A 294 -31.07 -10.43 4.84
N ASP A 295 -31.95 -9.74 4.11
CA ASP A 295 -32.26 -8.33 4.32
C ASP A 295 -33.77 -8.26 4.68
N LEU A 296 -34.05 -8.11 5.95
CA LEU A 296 -35.43 -8.11 6.48
C LEU A 296 -36.22 -6.90 6.01
N ASP A 297 -35.57 -5.76 5.78
CA ASP A 297 -36.25 -4.52 5.35
C ASP A 297 -36.78 -4.62 3.92
N PHE A 298 -36.11 -5.37 3.08
CA PHE A 298 -36.45 -5.56 1.66
C PHE A 298 -36.93 -6.99 1.35
N SER A 299 -37.02 -7.88 2.35
CA SER A 299 -37.39 -9.30 2.18
C SER A 299 -36.50 -10.04 1.16
N ASN A 300 -35.27 -9.63 1.04
CA ASN A 300 -34.30 -10.30 0.18
C ASN A 300 -33.62 -11.44 0.94
N LYS A 301 -33.39 -12.56 0.27
CA LYS A 301 -32.72 -13.72 0.86
C LYS A 301 -31.91 -14.47 -0.20
N ALA A 302 -30.75 -14.96 0.20
CA ALA A 302 -29.94 -15.89 -0.59
C ALA A 302 -29.43 -17.03 0.29
N ASP A 303 -29.26 -18.18 -0.33
CA ASP A 303 -28.74 -19.39 0.32
C ASP A 303 -27.98 -20.21 -0.72
N GLU A 304 -26.70 -20.50 -0.44
CA GLU A 304 -25.84 -21.30 -1.30
C GLU A 304 -25.13 -22.38 -0.49
N ARG A 305 -24.77 -23.47 -1.15
CA ARG A 305 -24.05 -24.59 -0.56
C ARG A 305 -22.76 -24.86 -1.30
N LEU A 306 -21.70 -25.10 -0.54
CA LEU A 306 -20.40 -25.52 -1.04
C LEU A 306 -19.96 -26.80 -0.34
N SER A 307 -19.27 -27.65 -1.09
CA SER A 307 -18.52 -28.76 -0.50
C SER A 307 -17.29 -28.23 0.22
N CYS A 308 -16.99 -28.76 1.37
CA CYS A 308 -15.85 -28.40 2.19
C CYS A 308 -15.32 -29.61 2.98
N ASP A 309 -14.15 -29.49 3.56
CA ASP A 309 -13.69 -30.35 4.65
C ASP A 309 -13.83 -29.56 5.95
N TYR A 310 -14.73 -30.02 6.82
CA TYR A 310 -14.99 -29.39 8.10
C TYR A 310 -14.75 -30.38 9.24
N GLN A 311 -13.94 -29.97 10.19
CA GLN A 311 -13.58 -30.72 11.37
C GLN A 311 -13.94 -29.88 12.61
N GLY A 312 -14.83 -30.40 13.44
CA GLY A 312 -15.30 -29.73 14.65
C GLY A 312 -16.81 -29.92 14.87
N ASP A 313 -17.33 -29.20 15.84
CA ASP A 313 -18.77 -29.23 16.17
C ASP A 313 -19.57 -28.40 15.15
N ASP A 314 -20.79 -28.86 14.83
CA ASP A 314 -21.71 -28.10 14.00
C ASP A 314 -21.88 -26.67 14.54
N MET A 315 -21.63 -25.67 13.72
CA MET A 315 -21.69 -24.28 14.17
C MET A 315 -22.24 -23.33 13.12
N GLN A 316 -22.70 -22.18 13.62
CA GLN A 316 -23.07 -21.04 12.79
C GLN A 316 -22.31 -19.80 13.26
N ILE A 317 -21.80 -19.02 12.33
CA ILE A 317 -21.10 -17.79 12.61
C ILE A 317 -21.44 -16.73 11.57
N GLY A 318 -21.58 -15.48 12.02
CA GLY A 318 -21.81 -14.34 11.13
C GLY A 318 -20.53 -13.57 10.83
N PHE A 319 -20.35 -13.14 9.60
CA PHE A 319 -19.25 -12.25 9.22
C PHE A 319 -19.77 -11.09 8.36
N ASN A 320 -19.02 -10.00 8.38
CA ASN A 320 -19.19 -8.96 7.37
C ASN A 320 -18.59 -9.45 6.03
N SER A 321 -19.43 -9.57 5.02
CA SER A 321 -19.07 -10.11 3.70
C SER A 321 -17.98 -9.30 2.98
N ARG A 322 -17.91 -7.98 3.23
CA ARG A 322 -16.87 -7.12 2.65
C ARG A 322 -15.49 -7.49 3.19
N PHE A 323 -15.37 -7.62 4.52
CA PHE A 323 -14.10 -7.98 5.14
C PHE A 323 -13.64 -9.37 4.71
N LEU A 324 -14.57 -10.33 4.70
CA LEU A 324 -14.24 -11.69 4.26
C LEU A 324 -13.83 -11.72 2.79
N SER A 325 -14.53 -10.99 1.91
CA SER A 325 -14.16 -10.87 0.50
C SER A 325 -12.80 -10.20 0.29
N GLU A 326 -12.49 -9.14 1.05
CA GLU A 326 -11.17 -8.48 0.99
C GLU A 326 -10.06 -9.44 1.37
N MET A 327 -10.23 -10.23 2.44
CA MET A 327 -9.23 -11.21 2.86
C MET A 327 -9.03 -12.30 1.81
N LEU A 328 -10.11 -12.91 1.32
CA LEU A 328 -10.03 -13.96 0.30
C LEU A 328 -9.43 -13.48 -1.03
N ASN A 329 -9.63 -12.19 -1.38
CA ASN A 329 -9.00 -11.58 -2.56
C ASN A 329 -7.48 -11.40 -2.42
N ASN A 330 -6.99 -11.25 -1.19
CA ASN A 330 -5.57 -11.01 -0.91
C ASN A 330 -4.80 -12.29 -0.54
N LEU A 331 -5.44 -13.47 -0.60
CA LEU A 331 -4.78 -14.77 -0.53
C LEU A 331 -4.48 -15.30 -1.93
N ASN A 332 -3.30 -15.86 -2.13
CA ASN A 332 -2.85 -16.45 -3.39
C ASN A 332 -2.86 -17.99 -3.33
N SER A 333 -3.74 -18.58 -2.53
CA SER A 333 -3.89 -20.03 -2.38
C SER A 333 -5.04 -20.57 -3.21
N ASN A 334 -5.00 -21.86 -3.52
CA ASN A 334 -6.15 -22.57 -4.07
C ASN A 334 -7.16 -22.89 -2.96
N GLU A 335 -6.69 -23.34 -1.81
CA GLU A 335 -7.49 -23.64 -0.64
C GLU A 335 -7.18 -22.68 0.51
N VAL A 336 -8.19 -22.40 1.32
CA VAL A 336 -8.09 -21.59 2.55
C VAL A 336 -8.54 -22.41 3.74
N LEU A 337 -7.75 -22.38 4.81
CA LEU A 337 -8.13 -22.88 6.12
C LEU A 337 -8.74 -21.75 6.94
N ILE A 338 -9.91 -21.98 7.48
CA ILE A 338 -10.57 -21.07 8.42
C ILE A 338 -10.70 -21.77 9.76
N GLU A 339 -10.04 -21.24 10.77
CA GLU A 339 -10.02 -21.78 12.12
C GLU A 339 -10.89 -20.91 13.04
N MET A 340 -11.78 -21.54 13.78
CA MET A 340 -12.76 -20.88 14.63
C MET A 340 -12.89 -21.59 15.98
N SER A 341 -13.31 -20.84 16.99
CA SER A 341 -13.65 -21.42 18.31
C SER A 341 -15.13 -21.27 18.62
N LEU A 342 -15.59 -20.10 19.02
CA LEU A 342 -16.99 -19.79 19.34
C LEU A 342 -17.58 -18.80 18.32
N PRO A 343 -18.91 -18.77 18.13
CA PRO A 343 -19.57 -17.86 17.18
C PRO A 343 -19.33 -16.35 17.44
N ASN A 344 -18.88 -16.00 18.63
CA ASN A 344 -18.57 -14.61 19.04
C ASN A 344 -17.06 -14.33 19.11
N ARG A 345 -16.22 -15.25 18.65
CA ARG A 345 -14.76 -15.10 18.59
C ARG A 345 -14.30 -14.95 17.16
N ALA A 346 -13.18 -14.29 16.97
CA ALA A 346 -12.61 -14.08 15.65
C ALA A 346 -12.34 -15.40 14.92
N GLY A 347 -12.59 -15.40 13.62
CA GLY A 347 -12.12 -16.43 12.70
C GLY A 347 -10.73 -16.10 12.16
N ILE A 348 -9.87 -17.10 12.03
CA ILE A 348 -8.52 -16.99 11.46
C ILE A 348 -8.53 -17.63 10.09
N LEU A 349 -8.05 -16.90 9.08
CA LEU A 349 -7.86 -17.40 7.72
C LEU A 349 -6.36 -17.53 7.44
N THR A 350 -5.96 -18.69 6.96
CA THR A 350 -4.59 -18.96 6.52
C THR A 350 -4.61 -19.66 5.16
N PRO A 351 -3.65 -19.36 4.27
CA PRO A 351 -3.49 -20.12 3.03
C PRO A 351 -2.95 -21.53 3.37
N ILE A 352 -3.41 -22.54 2.64
CA ILE A 352 -2.89 -23.92 2.76
C ILE A 352 -1.73 -24.13 1.81
N ASP A 353 -1.75 -23.46 0.67
CA ASP A 353 -0.75 -23.51 -0.40
C ASP A 353 -0.41 -22.09 -0.92
N GLY A 354 0.48 -22.02 -1.90
CA GLY A 354 0.77 -20.76 -2.61
C GLY A 354 1.57 -19.74 -1.80
N THR A 355 2.22 -20.15 -0.72
CA THR A 355 3.18 -19.33 0.04
C THR A 355 4.61 -19.72 -0.32
N ASP A 356 5.50 -18.73 -0.33
CA ASP A 356 6.94 -18.96 -0.48
C ASP A 356 7.54 -19.57 0.80
N GLU A 357 8.74 -20.11 0.67
CA GLU A 357 9.50 -20.55 1.84
C GLU A 357 9.76 -19.36 2.77
N GLY A 358 9.52 -19.54 4.06
CA GLY A 358 9.65 -18.47 5.07
C GLY A 358 8.49 -17.49 5.13
N GLU A 359 7.53 -17.55 4.22
CA GLU A 359 6.33 -16.69 4.22
C GLU A 359 5.24 -17.24 5.13
N GLN A 360 4.69 -16.39 5.97
CA GLN A 360 3.55 -16.70 6.83
C GLN A 360 2.50 -15.60 6.73
N VAL A 361 1.25 -16.00 6.46
CA VAL A 361 0.11 -15.08 6.38
C VAL A 361 -0.95 -15.54 7.37
N THR A 362 -1.33 -14.66 8.28
CA THR A 362 -2.45 -14.88 9.21
C THR A 362 -3.41 -13.71 9.07
N MET A 363 -4.65 -14.00 8.74
CA MET A 363 -5.72 -13.01 8.64
C MET A 363 -6.78 -13.31 9.68
N LEU A 364 -7.23 -12.29 10.39
CA LEU A 364 -8.27 -12.41 11.41
C LEU A 364 -9.44 -11.53 11.04
N VAL A 365 -10.64 -12.06 11.18
CA VAL A 365 -11.90 -11.34 10.98
C VAL A 365 -12.80 -11.49 12.20
N MET A 366 -13.29 -10.34 12.71
CA MET A 366 -14.24 -10.33 13.82
C MET A 366 -15.62 -10.77 13.35
N PRO A 367 -16.34 -11.63 14.09
CA PRO A 367 -17.68 -12.01 13.74
C PRO A 367 -18.68 -10.88 13.97
N VAL A 368 -19.80 -10.96 13.27
CA VAL A 368 -21.00 -10.17 13.50
C VAL A 368 -22.02 -11.04 14.22
N MET A 369 -22.61 -10.52 15.29
CA MET A 369 -23.62 -11.28 16.05
C MET A 369 -24.83 -11.60 15.15
N LEU A 370 -25.18 -12.87 15.10
CA LEU A 370 -26.38 -13.31 14.40
C LEU A 370 -27.60 -12.96 15.26
N ASN A 371 -28.57 -12.25 14.67
CA ASN A 371 -29.90 -12.11 15.28
C ASN A 371 -30.60 -13.45 15.15
N ASN A 372 -31.04 -13.99 16.25
CA ASN A 372 -31.88 -15.24 16.33
C ASN A 372 -33.29 -14.95 15.94
#